data_44f78f86f99c5dff65f986f963ad6ff4
#
_entry.id   44f78f86f99c5dff65f986f963ad6ff4
#
_cell.length_a   1.000
_cell.length_b   1.000
_cell.length_c   1.000
_cell.angle_alpha   90.00
_cell.angle_beta   90.00
_cell.angle_gamma   90.00
#
_symmetry.space_group_name_H-M   'P 1'
#
loop_
_entity.id
_entity.type
_entity.pdbx_description
1 polymer ?
#
loop_
_entity_poly.entity_id
_entity_poly.type
_entity_poly.pdbx_seq_one_letter_code
_entity_poly.pdbx_strand_id
1 'polypeptide(L)'
;GVFCYGGDLALFRELIIAGNRSALVDYGHRCCRILHRNISALGLPMLTIGMVQGDALGGGLEALLSFDFIIAEESATFGLPEIMFGLFPGMGAHAFLSRQLGSVEAERLVTSGKTLSANEMLELGLVHDVVPDGTAEEAVQSFILKNDRRHAGLLGSRRATKRNWNLSLSELTDITEIWADTALRLTERDLKLMGRLVAQQRR
;
A
#
# COMPACT_ATOMS: atom_id res chain seq x y z
N GLY A 1 -16.34 -3.29 -5.74
CA GLY A 1 -16.03 -3.00 -4.34
C GLY A 1 -14.84 -2.08 -4.17
N VAL A 2 -14.54 -1.72 -2.94
CA VAL A 2 -13.37 -0.91 -2.57
C VAL A 2 -12.69 -1.59 -1.40
N PHE A 3 -11.39 -1.86 -1.54
CA PHE A 3 -10.54 -2.24 -0.41
C PHE A 3 -10.13 -0.99 0.37
N CYS A 4 -9.45 -0.05 -0.30
CA CYS A 4 -9.04 1.22 0.30
C CYS A 4 -8.52 2.18 -0.79
N TYR A 5 -9.00 3.42 -0.76
CA TYR A 5 -8.51 4.50 -1.64
C TYR A 5 -7.34 5.30 -1.04
N GLY A 6 -6.83 4.88 0.12
CA GLY A 6 -5.67 5.49 0.75
C GLY A 6 -5.99 6.67 1.66
N GLY A 7 -5.11 7.67 1.63
CA GLY A 7 -5.18 8.81 2.52
C GLY A 7 -6.36 9.76 2.24
N ASP A 8 -6.71 10.57 3.22
CA ASP A 8 -7.74 11.60 3.09
C ASP A 8 -7.21 12.77 2.23
N LEU A 9 -7.46 12.68 0.91
CA LEU A 9 -7.02 13.69 -0.05
C LEU A 9 -7.67 15.06 0.20
N ALA A 10 -8.86 15.10 0.80
CA ALA A 10 -9.51 16.38 1.15
C ALA A 10 -8.72 17.08 2.25
N LEU A 11 -8.39 16.34 3.31
CA LEU A 11 -7.54 16.85 4.39
C LEU A 11 -6.15 17.24 3.87
N PHE A 12 -5.53 16.43 3.02
CA PHE A 12 -4.22 16.77 2.45
C PHE A 12 -4.27 18.09 1.70
N ARG A 13 -5.29 18.28 0.85
CA ARG A 13 -5.48 19.52 0.12
C ARG A 13 -5.62 20.75 1.03
N GLU A 14 -6.37 20.63 2.12
CA GLU A 14 -6.52 21.69 3.12
C GLU A 14 -5.18 22.02 3.78
N LEU A 15 -4.43 21.00 4.21
CA LEU A 15 -3.14 21.18 4.87
C LEU A 15 -2.08 21.77 3.91
N ILE A 16 -2.10 21.36 2.64
CA ILE A 16 -1.18 21.91 1.62
C ILE A 16 -1.48 23.39 1.37
N ILE A 17 -2.73 23.77 1.19
CA ILE A 17 -3.15 25.18 1.02
C ILE A 17 -2.76 26.02 2.24
N ALA A 18 -2.89 25.45 3.43
CA ALA A 18 -2.50 26.13 4.67
C ALA A 18 -0.98 26.16 4.91
N GLY A 19 -0.17 25.48 4.08
CA GLY A 19 1.27 25.35 4.29
C GLY A 19 1.64 24.56 5.57
N ASN A 20 0.73 23.73 6.06
CA ASN A 20 0.88 23.03 7.34
C ASN A 20 1.67 21.73 7.20
N ARG A 21 3.02 21.87 7.05
CA ARG A 21 3.96 20.77 6.93
C ARG A 21 3.86 19.78 8.10
N SER A 22 3.80 20.31 9.32
CA SER A 22 3.85 19.44 10.51
C SER A 22 2.65 18.50 10.57
N ALA A 23 1.45 18.96 10.22
CA ALA A 23 0.26 18.12 10.20
C ALA A 23 0.31 17.07 9.08
N LEU A 24 0.90 17.38 7.90
CA LEU A 24 1.14 16.41 6.83
C LEU A 24 2.10 15.31 7.30
N VAL A 25 3.22 15.69 7.90
CA VAL A 25 4.22 14.77 8.46
C VAL A 25 3.60 13.90 9.55
N ASP A 26 2.89 14.49 10.49
CA ASP A 26 2.23 13.76 11.59
C ASP A 26 1.23 12.73 11.07
N TYR A 27 0.45 13.07 10.05
CA TYR A 27 -0.48 12.13 9.41
C TYR A 27 0.29 10.96 8.79
N GLY A 28 1.26 11.24 7.95
CA GLY A 28 2.04 10.21 7.28
C GLY A 28 2.83 9.32 8.26
N HIS A 29 3.42 9.90 9.31
CA HIS A 29 4.09 9.14 10.36
C HIS A 29 3.15 8.19 11.12
N ARG A 30 1.86 8.57 11.31
CA ARG A 30 0.86 7.66 11.88
C ARG A 30 0.60 6.48 10.95
N CYS A 31 0.44 6.74 9.64
CA CYS A 31 0.30 5.69 8.64
C CYS A 31 1.53 4.77 8.61
N CYS A 32 2.73 5.32 8.55
CA CYS A 32 3.97 4.54 8.57
C CYS A 32 4.08 3.64 9.81
N ARG A 33 3.69 4.14 10.99
CA ARG A 33 3.64 3.31 12.21
C ARG A 33 2.67 2.15 12.10
N ILE A 34 1.50 2.35 11.49
CA ILE A 34 0.53 1.28 11.26
C ILE A 34 1.13 0.23 10.32
N LEU A 35 1.69 0.65 9.18
CA LEU A 35 2.28 -0.26 8.20
C LEU A 35 3.47 -1.03 8.78
N HIS A 36 4.34 -0.34 9.53
CA HIS A 36 5.50 -0.98 10.19
C HIS A 36 5.06 -1.99 11.27
N ARG A 37 3.98 -1.70 11.99
CA ARG A 37 3.40 -2.66 12.95
C ARG A 37 2.77 -3.85 12.23
N ASN A 38 2.09 -3.63 11.10
CA ASN A 38 1.50 -4.72 10.33
C ASN A 38 2.57 -5.63 9.75
N ILE A 39 3.60 -5.07 9.10
CA ILE A 39 4.68 -5.90 8.52
C ILE A 39 5.48 -6.67 9.58
N SER A 40 5.56 -6.16 10.80
CA SER A 40 6.14 -6.89 11.94
C SER A 40 5.15 -7.85 12.63
N ALA A 41 3.96 -8.03 12.05
CA ALA A 41 2.86 -8.83 12.61
C ALA A 41 2.56 -8.46 14.08
N LEU A 42 2.61 -7.16 14.42
CA LEU A 42 2.43 -6.62 15.78
C LEU A 42 3.38 -7.22 16.81
N GLY A 43 4.50 -7.81 16.38
CA GLY A 43 5.43 -8.56 17.24
C GLY A 43 4.91 -9.94 17.65
N LEU A 44 3.79 -10.40 17.11
CA LEU A 44 3.15 -11.67 17.43
C LEU A 44 3.63 -12.79 16.47
N PRO A 45 3.53 -14.06 16.87
CA PRO A 45 3.84 -15.20 16.02
C PRO A 45 2.67 -15.55 15.09
N MET A 46 2.33 -14.63 14.20
CA MET A 46 1.21 -14.78 13.27
C MET A 46 1.60 -14.36 11.85
N LEU A 47 0.82 -14.82 10.88
CA LEU A 47 0.85 -14.38 9.48
C LEU A 47 -0.34 -13.44 9.22
N THR A 48 -0.13 -12.44 8.39
CA THR A 48 -1.18 -11.49 8.02
C THR A 48 -1.61 -11.73 6.58
N ILE A 49 -2.93 -11.70 6.32
CA ILE A 49 -3.50 -11.91 4.99
C ILE A 49 -4.33 -10.68 4.61
N GLY A 50 -3.99 -10.04 3.50
CA GLY A 50 -4.81 -9.01 2.87
C GLY A 50 -5.85 -9.68 1.96
N MET A 51 -7.13 -9.55 2.30
CA MET A 51 -8.25 -9.99 1.49
C MET A 51 -8.79 -8.79 0.70
N VAL A 52 -8.71 -8.86 -0.62
CA VAL A 52 -8.99 -7.72 -1.50
C VAL A 52 -10.21 -7.99 -2.38
N GLN A 53 -11.30 -7.31 -2.09
CA GLN A 53 -12.59 -7.45 -2.78
C GLN A 53 -12.93 -6.21 -3.63
N GLY A 54 -11.93 -5.45 -4.06
CA GLY A 54 -12.10 -4.26 -4.87
C GLY A 54 -10.85 -3.38 -4.89
N ASP A 55 -11.03 -2.12 -5.25
CA ASP A 55 -9.92 -1.20 -5.55
C ASP A 55 -9.00 -0.94 -4.33
N ALA A 56 -7.70 -1.10 -4.54
CA ALA A 56 -6.64 -0.76 -3.60
C ALA A 56 -5.71 0.29 -4.25
N LEU A 57 -5.96 1.56 -3.99
CA LEU A 57 -5.27 2.66 -4.65
C LEU A 57 -4.50 3.55 -3.67
N GLY A 58 -3.37 4.09 -4.13
CA GLY A 58 -2.55 4.99 -3.35
C GLY A 58 -2.12 4.37 -2.01
N GLY A 59 -2.33 5.08 -0.91
CA GLY A 59 -2.07 4.56 0.42
C GLY A 59 -2.79 3.26 0.77
N GLY A 60 -3.87 2.90 0.04
CA GLY A 60 -4.53 1.60 0.16
C GLY A 60 -3.67 0.47 -0.37
N LEU A 61 -2.99 0.66 -1.51
CA LEU A 61 -2.00 -0.30 -2.00
C LEU A 61 -0.77 -0.32 -1.08
N GLU A 62 -0.30 0.83 -0.58
CA GLU A 62 0.80 0.88 0.38
C GLU A 62 0.49 0.05 1.64
N ALA A 63 -0.73 0.17 2.17
CA ALA A 63 -1.17 -0.64 3.30
C ALA A 63 -1.17 -2.13 2.97
N LEU A 64 -1.69 -2.49 1.80
CA LEU A 64 -1.76 -3.87 1.35
C LEU A 64 -0.39 -4.53 1.22
N LEU A 65 0.62 -3.81 0.71
CA LEU A 65 2.00 -4.30 0.58
C LEU A 65 2.67 -4.64 1.92
N SER A 66 2.08 -4.25 3.05
CA SER A 66 2.57 -4.60 4.39
C SER A 66 2.09 -5.97 4.90
N PHE A 67 1.18 -6.64 4.19
CA PHE A 67 0.70 -7.98 4.54
C PHE A 67 1.67 -9.09 4.10
N ASP A 68 1.59 -10.24 4.76
CA ASP A 68 2.41 -11.42 4.41
C ASP A 68 1.93 -12.11 3.15
N PHE A 69 0.60 -12.19 2.99
CA PHE A 69 -0.07 -12.79 1.84
C PHE A 69 -1.19 -11.87 1.39
N ILE A 70 -1.47 -11.89 0.09
CA ILE A 70 -2.55 -11.10 -0.50
C ILE A 70 -3.36 -12.04 -1.38
N ILE A 71 -4.67 -12.14 -1.12
CA ILE A 71 -5.64 -12.86 -1.93
C ILE A 71 -6.62 -11.84 -2.48
N ALA A 72 -6.78 -11.77 -3.79
CA ALA A 72 -7.60 -10.76 -4.45
C ALA A 72 -8.71 -11.37 -5.29
N GLU A 73 -9.84 -10.71 -5.36
CA GLU A 73 -10.88 -11.01 -6.33
C GLU A 73 -10.49 -10.51 -7.72
N GLU A 74 -10.97 -11.19 -8.78
CA GLU A 74 -10.62 -10.92 -10.18
C GLU A 74 -10.89 -9.47 -10.60
N SER A 75 -11.97 -8.86 -10.08
CA SER A 75 -12.34 -7.48 -10.39
C SER A 75 -11.55 -6.43 -9.62
N ALA A 76 -10.70 -6.81 -8.67
CA ALA A 76 -9.90 -5.88 -7.89
C ALA A 76 -8.86 -5.16 -8.76
N THR A 77 -8.68 -3.87 -8.49
CA THR A 77 -7.69 -3.04 -9.18
C THR A 77 -6.71 -2.41 -8.19
N PHE A 78 -5.48 -2.20 -8.65
CA PHE A 78 -4.37 -1.75 -7.84
C PHE A 78 -3.61 -0.62 -8.53
N GLY A 79 -3.16 0.38 -7.80
CA GLY A 79 -2.40 1.45 -8.42
C GLY A 79 -1.90 2.50 -7.46
N LEU A 80 -0.93 3.26 -7.95
CA LEU A 80 -0.31 4.40 -7.26
C LEU A 80 -0.50 5.65 -8.12
N PRO A 81 -1.67 6.32 -8.04
CA PRO A 81 -2.02 7.42 -8.94
C PRO A 81 -1.37 8.75 -8.56
N GLU A 82 -0.59 8.82 -7.49
CA GLU A 82 -0.05 10.05 -6.92
C GLU A 82 0.74 10.89 -7.93
N ILE A 83 1.48 10.23 -8.83
CA ILE A 83 2.28 10.91 -9.86
C ILE A 83 1.42 11.73 -10.82
N MET A 84 0.17 11.34 -11.03
CA MET A 84 -0.76 12.00 -11.94
C MET A 84 -1.11 13.43 -11.49
N PHE A 85 -0.93 13.73 -10.20
CA PHE A 85 -1.13 15.08 -9.64
C PHE A 85 0.14 15.64 -8.99
N GLY A 86 1.31 15.22 -9.48
CA GLY A 86 2.59 15.82 -9.11
C GLY A 86 3.15 15.36 -7.76
N LEU A 87 2.64 14.27 -7.22
CA LEU A 87 3.09 13.69 -5.96
C LEU A 87 3.62 12.26 -6.18
N PHE A 88 4.06 11.60 -5.14
CA PHE A 88 4.44 10.19 -5.14
C PHE A 88 3.86 9.50 -3.87
N PRO A 89 3.75 8.17 -3.82
CA PRO A 89 3.27 7.46 -2.64
C PRO A 89 4.29 7.57 -1.49
N GLY A 90 3.87 8.15 -0.37
CA GLY A 90 4.76 8.61 0.70
C GLY A 90 4.81 7.77 1.97
N MET A 91 4.10 6.63 2.03
CA MET A 91 3.94 5.91 3.29
C MET A 91 4.57 4.51 3.30
N GLY A 92 5.16 4.06 2.19
CA GLY A 92 5.82 2.77 2.17
C GLY A 92 6.03 2.12 0.81
N ALA A 93 5.36 2.56 -0.26
CA ALA A 93 5.43 1.93 -1.57
C ALA A 93 6.86 1.71 -2.06
N HIS A 94 7.70 2.75 -2.01
CA HIS A 94 9.11 2.65 -2.42
C HIS A 94 9.85 1.56 -1.63
N ALA A 95 9.68 1.54 -0.32
CA ALA A 95 10.37 0.61 0.57
C ALA A 95 9.92 -0.84 0.35
N PHE A 96 8.60 -1.07 0.21
CA PHE A 96 8.04 -2.41 0.01
C PHE A 96 8.30 -2.94 -1.40
N LEU A 97 8.02 -2.13 -2.43
CA LEU A 97 8.17 -2.56 -3.82
C LEU A 97 9.63 -2.82 -4.18
N SER A 98 10.56 -1.98 -3.74
CA SER A 98 11.99 -2.19 -4.01
C SER A 98 12.51 -3.50 -3.44
N ARG A 99 11.96 -3.95 -2.30
CA ARG A 99 12.31 -5.22 -1.67
C ARG A 99 11.65 -6.43 -2.34
N GLN A 100 10.49 -6.24 -2.94
CA GLN A 100 9.74 -7.32 -3.58
C GLN A 100 10.09 -7.48 -5.07
N LEU A 101 10.29 -6.37 -5.80
CA LEU A 101 10.46 -6.35 -7.25
C LEU A 101 11.86 -5.90 -7.68
N GLY A 102 12.67 -5.38 -6.75
CA GLY A 102 13.89 -4.66 -7.07
C GLY A 102 13.62 -3.18 -7.43
N SER A 103 14.65 -2.34 -7.34
CA SER A 103 14.50 -0.88 -7.43
C SER A 103 13.99 -0.39 -8.79
N VAL A 104 14.41 -1.02 -9.88
CA VAL A 104 14.04 -0.59 -11.24
C VAL A 104 12.55 -0.79 -11.51
N GLU A 105 12.00 -1.94 -11.16
CA GLU A 105 10.59 -2.23 -11.39
C GLU A 105 9.70 -1.46 -10.40
N ALA A 106 10.15 -1.31 -9.17
CA ALA A 106 9.49 -0.49 -8.16
C ALA A 106 9.35 0.98 -8.63
N GLU A 107 10.43 1.58 -9.13
CA GLU A 107 10.42 2.95 -9.66
C GLU A 107 9.50 3.08 -10.87
N ARG A 108 9.56 2.11 -11.81
CA ARG A 108 8.67 2.08 -12.97
C ARG A 108 7.20 2.05 -12.55
N LEU A 109 6.85 1.22 -11.58
CA LEU A 109 5.48 1.09 -11.09
C LEU A 109 5.01 2.39 -10.43
N VAL A 110 5.80 2.94 -9.51
CA VAL A 110 5.49 4.17 -8.77
C VAL A 110 5.34 5.39 -9.71
N THR A 111 6.17 5.47 -10.74
CA THR A 111 6.17 6.62 -11.68
C THR A 111 5.20 6.46 -12.85
N SER A 112 4.61 5.28 -13.04
CA SER A 112 3.68 5.04 -14.15
C SER A 112 2.30 5.68 -13.95
N GLY A 113 1.83 5.77 -12.70
CA GLY A 113 0.46 6.16 -12.38
C GLY A 113 -0.62 5.19 -12.91
N LYS A 114 -0.22 4.03 -13.41
CA LYS A 114 -1.14 3.05 -14.00
C LYS A 114 -1.91 2.29 -12.93
N THR A 115 -3.11 1.87 -13.29
CA THR A 115 -3.88 0.88 -12.56
C THR A 115 -3.58 -0.50 -13.14
N LEU A 116 -3.34 -1.48 -12.28
CA LEU A 116 -3.10 -2.87 -12.60
C LEU A 116 -4.28 -3.74 -12.17
N SER A 117 -4.57 -4.78 -12.91
CA SER A 117 -5.52 -5.83 -12.56
C SER A 117 -4.95 -6.78 -11.50
N ALA A 118 -5.81 -7.57 -10.87
CA ALA A 118 -5.40 -8.62 -9.93
C ALA A 118 -4.43 -9.63 -10.58
N ASN A 119 -4.66 -10.00 -11.84
CA ASN A 119 -3.79 -10.92 -12.58
C ASN A 119 -2.41 -10.31 -12.88
N GLU A 120 -2.32 -9.03 -13.27
CA GLU A 120 -1.03 -8.36 -13.43
C GLU A 120 -0.25 -8.29 -12.12
N MET A 121 -0.93 -8.06 -10.99
CA MET A 121 -0.31 -8.08 -9.66
C MET A 121 0.14 -9.50 -9.26
N LEU A 122 -0.57 -10.55 -9.68
CA LEU A 122 -0.16 -11.93 -9.51
C LEU A 122 1.10 -12.25 -10.32
N GLU A 123 1.15 -11.83 -11.59
CA GLU A 123 2.32 -11.98 -12.46
C GLU A 123 3.57 -11.29 -11.91
N LEU A 124 3.39 -10.13 -11.27
CA LEU A 124 4.46 -9.42 -10.54
C LEU A 124 4.86 -10.11 -9.22
N GLY A 125 4.08 -11.09 -8.74
CA GLY A 125 4.30 -11.75 -7.45
C GLY A 125 3.92 -10.91 -6.24
N LEU A 126 3.18 -9.81 -6.43
CA LEU A 126 2.68 -8.96 -5.36
C LEU A 126 1.36 -9.48 -4.76
N VAL A 127 0.50 -10.06 -5.59
CA VAL A 127 -0.68 -10.84 -5.18
C VAL A 127 -0.31 -12.32 -5.20
N HIS A 128 -0.79 -13.09 -4.24
CA HIS A 128 -0.43 -14.49 -4.05
C HIS A 128 -1.46 -15.46 -4.62
N ASP A 129 -2.72 -15.02 -4.73
CA ASP A 129 -3.80 -15.79 -5.33
C ASP A 129 -4.88 -14.84 -5.86
N VAL A 130 -5.48 -15.21 -7.00
CA VAL A 130 -6.59 -14.48 -7.61
C VAL A 130 -7.78 -15.42 -7.72
N VAL A 131 -8.92 -14.99 -7.21
CA VAL A 131 -10.11 -15.83 -7.09
C VAL A 131 -11.34 -15.13 -7.68
N PRO A 132 -12.38 -15.87 -8.07
CA PRO A 132 -13.62 -15.28 -8.57
C PRO A 132 -14.26 -14.30 -7.58
N ASP A 133 -14.92 -13.29 -8.08
CA ASP A 133 -15.61 -12.29 -7.27
C ASP A 133 -16.62 -12.94 -6.30
N GLY A 134 -16.60 -12.47 -5.05
CA GLY A 134 -17.44 -12.98 -3.98
C GLY A 134 -16.93 -14.24 -3.29
N THR A 135 -15.73 -14.75 -3.66
CA THR A 135 -15.17 -15.98 -3.07
C THR A 135 -13.92 -15.77 -2.22
N ALA A 136 -13.48 -14.51 -2.03
CA ALA A 136 -12.23 -14.21 -1.33
C ALA A 136 -12.21 -14.73 0.11
N GLU A 137 -13.35 -14.68 0.84
CA GLU A 137 -13.43 -15.16 2.21
C GLU A 137 -13.21 -16.69 2.29
N GLU A 138 -13.86 -17.44 1.39
CA GLU A 138 -13.69 -18.90 1.30
C GLU A 138 -12.24 -19.26 0.91
N ALA A 139 -11.64 -18.48 0.02
CA ALA A 139 -10.25 -18.66 -0.37
C ALA A 139 -9.28 -18.43 0.80
N VAL A 140 -9.49 -17.38 1.59
CA VAL A 140 -8.69 -17.12 2.81
C VAL A 140 -8.84 -18.26 3.81
N GLN A 141 -10.06 -18.73 4.07
CA GLN A 141 -10.31 -19.86 4.96
C GLN A 141 -9.61 -21.13 4.45
N SER A 142 -9.72 -21.41 3.15
CA SER A 142 -9.02 -22.54 2.51
C SER A 142 -7.51 -22.42 2.63
N PHE A 143 -6.95 -21.22 2.44
CA PHE A 143 -5.52 -20.95 2.63
C PHE A 143 -5.07 -21.26 4.05
N ILE A 144 -5.82 -20.81 5.05
CA ILE A 144 -5.53 -21.07 6.48
C ILE A 144 -5.51 -22.58 6.74
N LEU A 145 -6.57 -23.29 6.35
CA LEU A 145 -6.71 -24.73 6.57
C LEU A 145 -5.61 -25.55 5.88
N LYS A 146 -5.29 -25.23 4.62
CA LYS A 146 -4.21 -25.89 3.87
C LYS A 146 -2.84 -25.72 4.51
N ASN A 147 -2.63 -24.60 5.19
CA ASN A 147 -1.34 -24.23 5.74
C ASN A 147 -1.22 -24.49 7.25
N ASP A 148 -2.26 -25.00 7.92
CA ASP A 148 -2.26 -25.25 9.36
C ASP A 148 -1.05 -26.09 9.80
N ARG A 149 -0.84 -27.25 9.17
CA ARG A 149 0.31 -28.14 9.48
C ARG A 149 1.68 -27.54 9.12
N ARG A 150 1.72 -26.54 8.23
CA ARG A 150 2.94 -25.89 7.76
C ARG A 150 3.14 -24.51 8.37
N HIS A 151 2.24 -24.08 9.25
CA HIS A 151 2.21 -22.72 9.80
C HIS A 151 3.57 -22.31 10.39
N ALA A 152 4.19 -23.16 11.22
CA ALA A 152 5.49 -22.84 11.81
C ALA A 152 6.60 -22.60 10.77
N GLY A 153 6.63 -23.41 9.70
CA GLY A 153 7.58 -23.26 8.59
C GLY A 153 7.33 -21.97 7.79
N LEU A 154 6.07 -21.68 7.46
CA LEU A 154 5.69 -20.44 6.76
C LEU A 154 6.02 -19.20 7.59
N LEU A 155 5.67 -19.22 8.87
CA LEU A 155 5.98 -18.13 9.78
C LEU A 155 7.50 -17.90 9.87
N GLY A 156 8.30 -18.98 10.02
CA GLY A 156 9.75 -18.90 10.04
C GLY A 156 10.31 -18.31 8.75
N SER A 157 9.83 -18.78 7.59
CA SER A 157 10.23 -18.28 6.26
C SER A 157 9.92 -16.79 6.10
N ARG A 158 8.71 -16.35 6.44
CA ARG A 158 8.34 -14.92 6.36
C ARG A 158 9.17 -14.05 7.31
N ARG A 159 9.44 -14.53 8.52
CA ARG A 159 10.34 -13.81 9.46
C ARG A 159 11.76 -13.70 8.92
N ALA A 160 12.30 -14.73 8.27
CA ALA A 160 13.61 -14.70 7.62
C ALA A 160 13.63 -13.69 6.46
N THR A 161 12.60 -13.69 5.59
CA THR A 161 12.45 -12.70 4.52
C THR A 161 12.44 -11.28 5.07
N LYS A 162 11.62 -11.01 6.09
CA LYS A 162 11.52 -9.68 6.72
C LYS A 162 12.82 -9.26 7.41
N ARG A 163 13.58 -10.22 7.95
CA ARG A 163 14.91 -9.95 8.49
C ARG A 163 15.88 -9.49 7.41
N ASN A 164 15.84 -10.11 6.22
CA ASN A 164 16.63 -9.68 5.07
C ASN A 164 16.23 -8.29 4.56
N TRP A 165 14.94 -7.97 4.62
CA TRP A 165 14.43 -6.66 4.23
C TRP A 165 14.96 -5.54 5.11
N ASN A 166 15.22 -5.82 6.37
CA ASN A 166 15.75 -4.86 7.36
C ASN A 166 15.05 -3.50 7.31
N LEU A 167 13.73 -3.51 7.13
CA LEU A 167 12.92 -2.30 7.02
C LEU A 167 12.78 -1.65 8.39
N SER A 168 13.28 -0.42 8.53
CA SER A 168 13.12 0.38 9.73
C SER A 168 11.92 1.32 9.64
N LEU A 169 11.37 1.70 10.79
CA LEU A 169 10.36 2.75 10.84
C LEU A 169 10.93 4.09 10.38
N SER A 170 12.21 4.39 10.69
CA SER A 170 12.87 5.63 10.26
C SER A 170 12.90 5.74 8.73
N GLU A 171 13.22 4.66 8.01
CA GLU A 171 13.20 4.68 6.54
C GLU A 171 11.83 5.10 5.98
N LEU A 172 10.74 4.57 6.54
CA LEU A 172 9.38 4.95 6.13
C LEU A 172 9.08 6.42 6.45
N THR A 173 9.44 6.88 7.65
CA THR A 173 9.17 8.25 8.07
C THR A 173 10.03 9.27 7.32
N ASP A 174 11.27 8.95 6.99
CA ASP A 174 12.14 9.81 6.20
C ASP A 174 11.57 10.02 4.78
N ILE A 175 11.04 8.96 4.16
CA ILE A 175 10.33 9.05 2.87
C ILE A 175 9.08 9.94 3.00
N THR A 176 8.34 9.83 4.09
CA THR A 176 7.16 10.67 4.36
C THR A 176 7.53 12.15 4.49
N GLU A 177 8.67 12.47 5.06
CA GLU A 177 9.14 13.86 5.14
C GLU A 177 9.44 14.44 3.76
N ILE A 178 10.09 13.65 2.88
CA ILE A 178 10.30 14.03 1.47
C ILE A 178 8.95 14.22 0.77
N TRP A 179 7.99 13.34 1.05
CA TRP A 179 6.62 13.44 0.51
C TRP A 179 5.94 14.74 0.95
N ALA A 180 6.01 15.10 2.23
CA ALA A 180 5.41 16.34 2.75
C ALA A 180 6.03 17.59 2.11
N ASP A 181 7.36 17.62 1.94
CA ASP A 181 8.06 18.71 1.28
C ASP A 181 7.69 18.82 -0.21
N THR A 182 7.45 17.69 -0.88
CA THR A 182 6.97 17.65 -2.25
C THR A 182 5.53 18.13 -2.34
N ALA A 183 4.68 17.70 -1.43
CA ALA A 183 3.26 18.09 -1.36
C ALA A 183 3.08 19.61 -1.24
N LEU A 184 3.92 20.28 -0.45
CA LEU A 184 3.88 21.74 -0.30
C LEU A 184 4.32 22.53 -1.56
N ARG A 185 4.87 21.85 -2.57
CA ARG A 185 5.26 22.43 -3.86
C ARG A 185 4.20 22.23 -4.94
N LEU A 186 3.10 21.54 -4.64
CA LEU A 186 2.03 21.30 -5.59
C LEU A 186 1.42 22.63 -6.08
N THR A 187 1.16 22.70 -7.38
CA THR A 187 0.55 23.87 -8.01
C THR A 187 -0.98 23.84 -7.87
N GLU A 188 -1.64 24.96 -8.16
CA GLU A 188 -3.11 25.00 -8.22
C GLU A 188 -3.70 23.97 -9.19
N ARG A 189 -2.98 23.69 -10.31
CA ARG A 189 -3.39 22.66 -11.28
C ARG A 189 -3.40 21.28 -10.63
N ASP A 190 -2.35 20.94 -9.89
CA ASP A 190 -2.20 19.66 -9.21
C ASP A 190 -3.27 19.48 -8.13
N LEU A 191 -3.53 20.54 -7.36
CA LEU A 191 -4.60 20.55 -6.34
C LEU A 191 -6.00 20.42 -6.94
N LYS A 192 -6.22 20.92 -8.18
CA LYS A 192 -7.48 20.69 -8.91
C LYS A 192 -7.61 19.25 -9.36
N LEU A 193 -6.52 18.62 -9.81
CA LEU A 193 -6.50 17.18 -10.17
C LEU A 193 -6.76 16.32 -8.95
N MET A 194 -6.07 16.58 -7.84
CA MET A 194 -6.33 15.90 -6.55
C MET A 194 -7.80 16.04 -6.13
N GLY A 195 -8.40 17.22 -6.28
CA GLY A 195 -9.82 17.45 -5.98
C GLY A 195 -10.80 16.59 -6.77
N ARG A 196 -10.45 16.18 -8.00
CA ARG A 196 -11.27 15.25 -8.81
C ARG A 196 -11.23 13.84 -8.22
N LEU A 197 -10.09 13.41 -7.72
CA LEU A 197 -9.94 12.11 -7.07
C LEU A 197 -10.68 12.06 -5.72
N VAL A 198 -10.72 13.17 -4.96
CA VAL A 198 -11.56 13.30 -3.76
C VAL A 198 -13.03 12.98 -4.07
N ALA A 199 -13.52 13.46 -5.20
CA ALA A 199 -14.91 13.19 -5.60
C ALA A 199 -15.18 11.70 -5.90
N GLN A 200 -14.16 10.94 -6.29
CA GLN A 200 -14.25 9.49 -6.49
C GLN A 200 -14.19 8.72 -5.16
N GLN A 201 -13.38 9.16 -4.19
CA GLN A 201 -13.32 8.54 -2.86
C GLN A 201 -14.63 8.63 -2.06
N ARG A 202 -15.52 9.56 -2.41
CA ARG A 202 -16.80 9.80 -1.72
C ARG A 202 -18.00 9.06 -2.33
N ARG A 203 -17.79 8.33 -3.42
CA ARG A 203 -18.83 7.50 -4.08
C ARG A 203 -18.76 6.06 -3.62
#